data_7836073b77f60e6959ad64647be71415
#
_entry.id   7836073b77f60e6959ad64647be71415
#
_cell.length_a   1.000
_cell.length_b   1.000
_cell.length_c   1.000
_cell.angle_alpha   90.00
_cell.angle_beta   90.00
_cell.angle_gamma   90.00
#
_symmetry.space_group_name_H-M   'P 1'
#
loop_
_entity.id
_entity.type
_entity.pdbx_description
1 polymer ?
#
loop_
_entity_poly.entity_id
_entity_poly.type
_entity_poly.pdbx_seq_one_letter_code
_entity_poly.pdbx_strand_id
1 'polypeptide(L)'
;MAVLVCVSSYAQKPVTAVKNEFTEKVLQQKIMSFDGKKINVGEVLKPYEGKVLIIDFWASWCRDCILALPKTEEIKNRFPEVEFVYFSLDRTYDQWKKGLDKYGIAGQKNYWFDEGWKNSFNNYIELNWVPRFMVIDQQGKIADYYAISPDDPELLETLRLLTTK
;
A
#
# COMPACT_ATOMS: atom_id res chain seq x y z
N MET A 1 11.66 -17.91 -38.45
CA MET A 1 11.53 -16.73 -37.58
C MET A 1 10.82 -17.15 -36.32
N ALA A 2 11.54 -17.23 -35.19
CA ALA A 2 10.94 -17.57 -33.91
C ALA A 2 10.42 -16.29 -33.27
N VAL A 3 9.11 -16.21 -33.02
CA VAL A 3 8.49 -15.12 -32.28
C VAL A 3 8.80 -15.33 -30.79
N LEU A 4 9.67 -14.50 -30.25
CA LEU A 4 9.96 -14.47 -28.82
C LEU A 4 8.75 -13.83 -28.11
N VAL A 5 7.87 -14.67 -27.55
CA VAL A 5 6.80 -14.19 -26.66
C VAL A 5 7.46 -13.78 -25.35
N CYS A 6 7.60 -12.47 -25.14
CA CYS A 6 8.02 -11.90 -23.87
C CYS A 6 6.87 -12.14 -22.87
N VAL A 7 6.96 -13.21 -22.08
CA VAL A 7 6.05 -13.44 -20.95
C VAL A 7 6.47 -12.46 -19.86
N SER A 8 5.75 -11.35 -19.74
CA SER A 8 5.87 -10.48 -18.56
C SER A 8 5.52 -11.32 -17.36
N SER A 9 6.49 -11.59 -16.47
CA SER A 9 6.23 -12.22 -15.18
C SER A 9 5.51 -11.21 -14.28
N TYR A 10 4.19 -11.17 -14.41
CA TYR A 10 3.35 -10.50 -13.43
C TYR A 10 3.47 -11.26 -12.11
N ALA A 11 3.71 -10.55 -11.01
CA ALA A 11 3.60 -11.13 -9.68
C ALA A 11 2.24 -11.80 -9.56
N GLN A 12 2.23 -13.11 -9.31
CA GLN A 12 0.98 -13.88 -9.26
C GLN A 12 0.16 -13.41 -8.05
N LYS A 13 -1.13 -13.16 -8.25
CA LYS A 13 -2.07 -12.94 -7.14
C LYS A 13 -1.97 -14.10 -6.14
N PRO A 14 -2.12 -13.85 -4.82
CA PRO A 14 -2.10 -14.93 -3.83
C PRO A 14 -3.12 -16.01 -4.19
N VAL A 15 -2.74 -17.26 -4.02
CA VAL A 15 -3.58 -18.43 -4.36
C VAL A 15 -4.66 -18.66 -3.31
N THR A 16 -4.52 -18.06 -2.12
CA THR A 16 -5.43 -18.19 -1.00
C THR A 16 -6.60 -17.22 -1.08
N ALA A 17 -7.60 -17.42 -0.24
CA ALA A 17 -8.82 -16.62 -0.27
C ALA A 17 -8.55 -15.12 -0.08
N VAL A 18 -9.05 -14.31 -1.01
CA VAL A 18 -9.04 -12.84 -0.92
C VAL A 18 -9.74 -12.41 0.37
N LYS A 19 -9.10 -11.52 1.13
CA LYS A 19 -9.66 -10.94 2.34
C LYS A 19 -10.45 -9.69 1.96
N ASN A 20 -11.61 -9.51 2.56
CA ASN A 20 -12.46 -8.33 2.37
C ASN A 20 -12.56 -7.44 3.62
N GLU A 21 -11.93 -7.82 4.72
CA GLU A 21 -11.90 -7.04 5.96
C GLU A 21 -10.65 -7.36 6.79
N PHE A 22 -10.29 -6.46 7.70
CA PHE A 22 -9.27 -6.70 8.71
C PHE A 22 -9.90 -7.22 9.99
N THR A 23 -9.27 -8.21 10.65
CA THR A 23 -9.68 -8.63 11.99
C THR A 23 -9.13 -7.68 13.04
N GLU A 24 -9.79 -7.56 14.20
CA GLU A 24 -9.28 -6.77 15.34
C GLU A 24 -7.87 -7.16 15.73
N LYS A 25 -7.57 -8.46 15.74
CA LYS A 25 -6.23 -8.99 16.05
C LYS A 25 -5.17 -8.43 15.12
N VAL A 26 -5.46 -8.36 13.82
CA VAL A 26 -4.52 -7.86 12.80
C VAL A 26 -4.31 -6.36 12.93
N LEU A 27 -5.36 -5.62 13.26
CA LEU A 27 -5.29 -4.18 13.50
C LEU A 27 -4.47 -3.80 14.75
N GLN A 28 -4.20 -4.74 15.67
CA GLN A 28 -3.29 -4.53 16.82
C GLN A 28 -1.80 -4.62 16.44
N GLN A 29 -1.45 -5.01 15.21
CA GLN A 29 -0.06 -4.98 14.74
C GLN A 29 0.55 -3.60 14.94
N LYS A 30 1.74 -3.56 15.55
CA LYS A 30 2.47 -2.30 15.73
C LYS A 30 3.16 -1.87 14.44
N ILE A 31 3.12 -0.57 14.21
CA ILE A 31 3.82 0.11 13.12
C ILE A 31 4.41 1.41 13.67
N MET A 32 5.53 1.85 13.14
CA MET A 32 6.22 3.06 13.60
C MET A 32 5.81 4.26 12.76
N SER A 33 5.42 5.34 13.42
CA SER A 33 5.14 6.64 12.80
C SER A 33 6.44 7.41 12.53
N PHE A 34 6.33 8.49 11.75
CA PHE A 34 7.47 9.33 11.36
C PHE A 34 8.22 9.96 12.55
N ASP A 35 7.55 10.20 13.66
CA ASP A 35 8.14 10.73 14.91
C ASP A 35 8.69 9.64 15.85
N GLY A 36 8.77 8.39 15.36
CA GLY A 36 9.37 7.27 16.09
C GLY A 36 8.45 6.61 17.12
N LYS A 37 7.16 6.92 17.13
CA LYS A 37 6.20 6.26 18.02
C LYS A 37 5.66 4.98 17.41
N LYS A 38 5.55 3.93 18.24
CA LYS A 38 4.86 2.69 17.88
C LYS A 38 3.36 2.82 18.19
N ILE A 39 2.55 2.74 17.15
CA ILE A 39 1.08 2.77 17.23
C ILE A 39 0.50 1.50 16.58
N ASN A 40 -0.78 1.24 16.80
CA ASN A 40 -1.44 0.12 16.13
C ASN A 40 -1.81 0.50 14.69
N VAL A 41 -1.80 -0.45 13.77
CA VAL A 41 -2.31 -0.23 12.40
C VAL A 41 -3.75 0.28 12.42
N GLY A 42 -4.59 -0.24 13.33
CA GLY A 42 -5.96 0.26 13.51
C GLY A 42 -6.03 1.74 13.85
N GLU A 43 -5.08 2.26 14.67
CA GLU A 43 -5.00 3.69 14.98
C GLU A 43 -4.57 4.52 13.76
N VAL A 44 -3.74 3.95 12.87
CA VAL A 44 -3.37 4.58 11.59
C VAL A 44 -4.57 4.68 10.66
N LEU A 45 -5.39 3.62 10.57
CA LEU A 45 -6.51 3.55 9.63
C LEU A 45 -7.76 4.31 10.10
N LYS A 46 -7.96 4.44 11.41
CA LYS A 46 -9.14 5.07 12.03
C LYS A 46 -9.50 6.47 11.49
N PRO A 47 -8.54 7.41 11.25
CA PRO A 47 -8.85 8.74 10.71
C PRO A 47 -9.45 8.73 9.29
N TYR A 48 -9.40 7.58 8.61
CA TYR A 48 -9.90 7.42 7.23
C TYR A 48 -11.26 6.72 7.17
N GLU A 49 -11.90 6.42 8.31
CA GLU A 49 -13.29 5.96 8.33
C GLU A 49 -14.20 6.95 7.59
N GLY A 50 -15.06 6.47 6.71
CA GLY A 50 -15.91 7.28 5.84
C GLY A 50 -15.23 7.79 4.56
N LYS A 51 -13.95 7.46 4.33
CA LYS A 51 -13.17 7.85 3.15
C LYS A 51 -12.66 6.64 2.39
N VAL A 52 -12.42 6.81 1.10
CA VAL A 52 -11.67 5.83 0.31
C VAL A 52 -10.18 6.03 0.59
N LEU A 53 -9.48 4.95 0.94
CA LEU A 53 -8.06 4.97 1.29
C LEU A 53 -7.29 3.99 0.42
N ILE A 54 -6.14 4.41 -0.08
CA ILE A 54 -5.12 3.52 -0.64
C ILE A 54 -4.00 3.32 0.37
N ILE A 55 -3.68 2.05 0.64
CA ILE A 55 -2.46 1.66 1.35
C ILE A 55 -1.42 1.27 0.31
N ASP A 56 -0.30 2.02 0.25
CA ASP A 56 0.85 1.77 -0.61
C ASP A 56 1.96 1.09 0.21
N PHE A 57 2.19 -0.20 -0.06
CA PHE A 57 3.30 -0.96 0.52
C PHE A 57 4.54 -0.79 -0.37
N TRP A 58 5.59 -0.25 0.19
CA TRP A 58 6.79 0.13 -0.55
C TRP A 58 8.08 -0.08 0.25
N ALA A 59 9.21 0.20 -0.37
CA ALA A 59 10.48 0.35 0.32
C ALA A 59 11.43 1.25 -0.49
N SER A 60 12.35 1.93 0.18
CA SER A 60 13.28 2.86 -0.47
C SER A 60 14.30 2.16 -1.40
N TRP A 61 14.54 0.86 -1.21
CA TRP A 61 15.39 0.03 -2.05
C TRP A 61 14.63 -0.60 -3.24
N CYS A 62 13.30 -0.48 -3.27
CA CYS A 62 12.43 -1.07 -4.30
C CYS A 62 12.38 -0.15 -5.53
N ARG A 63 13.08 -0.54 -6.60
CA ARG A 63 13.11 0.24 -7.85
C ARG A 63 11.72 0.49 -8.42
N ASP A 64 10.88 -0.55 -8.48
CA ASP A 64 9.53 -0.45 -9.07
C ASP A 64 8.60 0.43 -8.22
N CYS A 65 8.79 0.43 -6.89
CA CYS A 65 8.08 1.36 -5.99
C CYS A 65 8.43 2.82 -6.33
N ILE A 66 9.71 3.11 -6.58
CA ILE A 66 10.15 4.46 -6.94
C ILE A 66 9.59 4.89 -8.30
N LEU A 67 9.57 3.98 -9.27
CA LEU A 67 8.97 4.24 -10.59
C LEU A 67 7.45 4.42 -10.53
N ALA A 68 6.78 3.90 -9.50
CA ALA A 68 5.36 4.06 -9.27
C ALA A 68 4.98 5.44 -8.68
N LEU A 69 5.90 6.15 -8.01
CA LEU A 69 5.59 7.42 -7.33
C LEU A 69 4.96 8.48 -8.25
N PRO A 70 5.47 8.76 -9.48
CA PRO A 70 4.82 9.71 -10.37
C PRO A 70 3.39 9.32 -10.74
N LYS A 71 3.13 8.03 -10.97
CA LYS A 71 1.79 7.51 -11.26
C LYS A 71 0.86 7.63 -10.05
N THR A 72 1.39 7.41 -8.84
CA THR A 72 0.63 7.64 -7.59
C THR A 72 0.18 9.10 -7.49
N GLU A 73 1.02 10.07 -7.85
CA GLU A 73 0.62 11.48 -7.89
C GLU A 73 -0.44 11.76 -8.98
N GLU A 74 -0.38 11.09 -10.13
CA GLU A 74 -1.44 11.16 -11.15
C GLU A 74 -2.78 10.64 -10.61
N ILE A 75 -2.78 9.54 -9.84
CA ILE A 75 -3.99 9.01 -9.20
C ILE A 75 -4.55 10.00 -8.17
N LYS A 76 -3.71 10.62 -7.33
CA LYS A 76 -4.14 11.66 -6.38
C LYS A 76 -4.80 12.85 -7.08
N ASN A 77 -4.25 13.28 -8.21
CA ASN A 77 -4.83 14.37 -8.99
C ASN A 77 -6.16 13.97 -9.65
N ARG A 78 -6.30 12.73 -10.08
CA ARG A 78 -7.51 12.20 -10.73
C ARG A 78 -8.63 11.93 -9.73
N PHE A 79 -8.29 11.50 -8.51
CA PHE A 79 -9.23 11.15 -7.44
C PHE A 79 -8.86 11.92 -6.16
N PRO A 80 -9.10 13.25 -6.12
CA PRO A 80 -8.64 14.11 -5.02
C PRO A 80 -9.30 13.81 -3.67
N GLU A 81 -10.43 13.07 -3.65
CA GLU A 81 -11.10 12.59 -2.45
C GLU A 81 -10.51 11.31 -1.86
N VAL A 82 -9.61 10.63 -2.60
CA VAL A 82 -8.95 9.41 -2.14
C VAL A 82 -7.74 9.75 -1.29
N GLU A 83 -7.69 9.17 -0.11
CA GLU A 83 -6.56 9.33 0.82
C GLU A 83 -5.48 8.28 0.57
N PHE A 84 -4.25 8.58 0.98
CA PHE A 84 -3.11 7.69 0.82
C PHE A 84 -2.32 7.56 2.12
N VAL A 85 -1.94 6.32 2.45
CA VAL A 85 -0.96 6.02 3.49
C VAL A 85 0.13 5.11 2.91
N TYR A 86 1.37 5.31 3.35
CA TYR A 86 2.53 4.57 2.89
C TYR A 86 3.07 3.69 4.01
N PHE A 87 3.13 2.37 3.77
CA PHE A 87 3.66 1.38 4.70
C PHE A 87 4.99 0.83 4.17
N SER A 88 6.07 1.21 4.84
CA SER A 88 7.43 0.84 4.42
C SER A 88 7.86 -0.52 4.96
N LEU A 89 8.57 -1.27 4.10
CA LEU A 89 9.28 -2.53 4.36
C LEU A 89 10.81 -2.32 4.39
N ASP A 90 11.29 -1.09 4.62
CA ASP A 90 12.71 -0.80 4.77
C ASP A 90 13.31 -1.59 5.94
N ARG A 91 14.60 -1.93 5.84
CA ARG A 91 15.25 -2.79 6.84
C ARG A 91 15.57 -2.05 8.13
N THR A 92 15.78 -0.73 8.06
CA THR A 92 16.10 0.11 9.21
C THR A 92 15.35 1.43 9.16
N TYR A 93 15.15 2.03 10.32
CA TYR A 93 14.55 3.35 10.47
C TYR A 93 15.29 4.42 9.66
N ASP A 94 16.62 4.42 9.74
CA ASP A 94 17.46 5.39 9.01
C ASP A 94 17.35 5.23 7.49
N GLN A 95 17.30 4.00 7.00
CA GLN A 95 17.10 3.73 5.58
C GLN A 95 15.76 4.28 5.11
N TRP A 96 14.69 3.99 5.85
CA TRP A 96 13.36 4.53 5.59
C TRP A 96 13.35 6.06 5.56
N LYS A 97 13.87 6.72 6.61
CA LYS A 97 13.93 8.19 6.72
C LYS A 97 14.69 8.82 5.54
N LYS A 98 15.87 8.30 5.22
CA LYS A 98 16.67 8.75 4.07
C LYS A 98 15.93 8.54 2.75
N GLY A 99 15.16 7.45 2.62
CA GLY A 99 14.32 7.18 1.46
C GLY A 99 13.21 8.21 1.30
N LEU A 100 12.51 8.55 2.38
CA LEU A 100 11.46 9.57 2.36
C LEU A 100 11.98 10.93 1.86
N ASP A 101 13.13 11.37 2.38
CA ASP A 101 13.77 12.63 1.98
C ASP A 101 14.23 12.57 0.52
N LYS A 102 14.93 11.50 0.15
CA LYS A 102 15.48 11.29 -1.19
C LYS A 102 14.40 11.32 -2.28
N TYR A 103 13.25 10.74 -2.02
CA TYR A 103 12.17 10.62 -3.00
C TYR A 103 11.05 11.67 -2.83
N GLY A 104 11.23 12.63 -1.91
CA GLY A 104 10.32 13.77 -1.74
C GLY A 104 8.95 13.43 -1.17
N ILE A 105 8.83 12.32 -0.46
CA ILE A 105 7.56 11.86 0.14
C ILE A 105 7.50 11.98 1.67
N ALA A 106 8.48 12.66 2.28
CA ALA A 106 8.51 12.86 3.74
C ALA A 106 7.28 13.60 4.28
N GLY A 107 6.65 14.46 3.48
CA GLY A 107 5.41 15.18 3.83
C GLY A 107 4.13 14.35 3.74
N GLN A 108 4.21 13.11 3.25
CA GLN A 108 3.07 12.20 3.14
C GLN A 108 2.80 11.46 4.46
N LYS A 109 1.69 10.71 4.54
CA LYS A 109 1.35 9.87 5.70
C LYS A 109 2.15 8.57 5.64
N ASN A 110 3.33 8.57 6.27
CA ASN A 110 4.31 7.50 6.20
C ASN A 110 4.45 6.75 7.51
N TYR A 111 4.50 5.41 7.41
CA TYR A 111 4.69 4.49 8.53
C TYR A 111 5.66 3.38 8.14
N TRP A 112 6.33 2.79 9.12
CA TRP A 112 7.34 1.78 8.88
C TRP A 112 7.14 0.56 9.78
N PHE A 113 7.11 -0.65 9.17
CA PHE A 113 7.14 -1.92 9.89
C PHE A 113 8.58 -2.26 10.31
N ASP A 114 8.92 -2.05 11.58
CA ASP A 114 10.23 -2.41 12.12
C ASP A 114 10.48 -3.93 12.16
N GLU A 115 9.42 -4.73 12.16
CA GLU A 115 9.46 -6.19 12.01
C GLU A 115 9.59 -6.63 10.53
N GLY A 116 9.59 -5.69 9.58
CA GLY A 116 9.71 -5.97 8.14
C GLY A 116 8.54 -6.81 7.60
N TRP A 117 8.89 -7.83 6.79
CA TRP A 117 7.91 -8.66 6.09
C TRP A 117 7.08 -9.56 7.00
N LYS A 118 7.70 -10.09 8.07
CA LYS A 118 7.11 -11.15 8.91
C LYS A 118 6.47 -10.60 10.17
N ASN A 119 5.35 -9.92 10.01
CA ASN A 119 4.49 -9.47 11.10
C ASN A 119 3.06 -9.96 10.89
N SER A 120 2.20 -9.82 11.88
CA SER A 120 0.84 -10.36 11.83
C SER A 120 -0.02 -9.71 10.74
N PHE A 121 0.17 -8.41 10.47
CA PHE A 121 -0.57 -7.69 9.43
C PHE A 121 -0.15 -8.15 8.04
N ASN A 122 1.16 -8.13 7.76
CA ASN A 122 1.70 -8.53 6.46
C ASN A 122 1.43 -10.00 6.14
N ASN A 123 1.51 -10.89 7.15
CA ASN A 123 1.15 -12.30 6.99
C ASN A 123 -0.34 -12.47 6.69
N TYR A 124 -1.23 -11.71 7.34
CA TYR A 124 -2.66 -11.78 7.12
C TYR A 124 -3.05 -11.40 5.70
N ILE A 125 -2.47 -10.33 5.17
CA ILE A 125 -2.72 -9.88 3.80
C ILE A 125 -1.86 -10.60 2.77
N GLU A 126 -1.05 -11.59 3.18
CA GLU A 126 -0.14 -12.35 2.31
C GLU A 126 0.78 -11.42 1.50
N LEU A 127 1.36 -10.42 2.18
CA LEU A 127 2.28 -9.49 1.56
C LEU A 127 3.57 -10.22 1.16
N ASN A 128 3.74 -10.44 -0.13
CA ASN A 128 4.86 -11.19 -0.72
C ASN A 128 5.65 -10.39 -1.75
N TRP A 129 5.20 -9.18 -2.07
CA TRP A 129 5.78 -8.31 -3.09
C TRP A 129 5.56 -6.84 -2.75
N VAL A 130 6.48 -5.96 -3.21
CA VAL A 130 6.30 -4.50 -3.28
C VAL A 130 6.75 -4.02 -4.67
N PRO A 131 6.10 -2.97 -5.26
CA PRO A 131 4.98 -2.25 -4.69
C PRO A 131 3.72 -3.10 -4.63
N ARG A 132 2.89 -2.86 -3.64
CA ARG A 132 1.54 -3.41 -3.56
C ARG A 132 0.59 -2.33 -3.07
N PHE A 133 -0.56 -2.24 -3.71
CA PHE A 133 -1.61 -1.30 -3.38
C PHE A 133 -2.84 -2.06 -2.91
N MET A 134 -3.51 -1.54 -1.89
CA MET A 134 -4.81 -2.03 -1.44
C MET A 134 -5.76 -0.86 -1.35
N VAL A 135 -7.00 -1.03 -1.81
CA VAL A 135 -8.06 -0.03 -1.66
C VAL A 135 -8.98 -0.42 -0.52
N ILE A 136 -9.18 0.51 0.40
CA ILE A 136 -10.11 0.38 1.52
C ILE A 136 -11.29 1.33 1.26
N ASP A 137 -12.50 0.82 1.37
CA ASP A 137 -13.71 1.60 1.16
C ASP A 137 -14.10 2.44 2.40
N GLN A 138 -15.16 3.24 2.27
CA GLN A 138 -15.65 4.11 3.33
C GLN A 138 -16.15 3.35 4.57
N GLN A 139 -16.41 2.05 4.46
CA GLN A 139 -16.82 1.16 5.56
C GLN A 139 -15.64 0.45 6.22
N GLY A 140 -14.39 0.74 5.76
CA GLY A 140 -13.17 0.08 6.24
C GLY A 140 -12.96 -1.34 5.69
N LYS A 141 -13.73 -1.72 4.65
CA LYS A 141 -13.57 -3.02 3.97
C LYS A 141 -12.51 -2.94 2.89
N ILE A 142 -11.87 -4.06 2.60
CA ILE A 142 -10.89 -4.19 1.52
C ILE A 142 -11.67 -4.34 0.20
N ALA A 143 -11.72 -3.26 -0.58
CA ALA A 143 -12.40 -3.20 -1.86
C ALA A 143 -11.53 -3.71 -3.01
N ASP A 144 -10.22 -3.42 -2.99
CA ASP A 144 -9.22 -4.06 -3.84
C ASP A 144 -8.11 -4.62 -2.97
N TYR A 145 -7.90 -5.93 -3.09
CA TYR A 145 -6.96 -6.66 -2.24
C TYR A 145 -5.53 -6.65 -2.80
N TYR A 146 -5.37 -6.56 -4.13
CA TYR A 146 -4.09 -6.82 -4.75
C TYR A 146 -3.90 -6.09 -6.08
N ALA A 147 -3.21 -4.97 -6.03
CA ALA A 147 -2.67 -4.30 -7.22
C ALA A 147 -1.15 -4.10 -7.04
N ILE A 148 -0.38 -4.20 -8.11
CA ILE A 148 1.08 -4.04 -8.11
C ILE A 148 1.54 -2.79 -8.86
N SER A 149 0.59 -2.01 -9.36
CA SER A 149 0.83 -0.71 -10.00
C SER A 149 -0.33 0.23 -9.71
N PRO A 150 -0.08 1.54 -9.57
CA PRO A 150 -1.16 2.52 -9.39
C PRO A 150 -2.08 2.62 -10.61
N ASP A 151 -1.60 2.28 -11.80
CA ASP A 151 -2.38 2.25 -13.04
C ASP A 151 -2.99 0.87 -13.36
N ASP A 152 -3.09 -0.01 -12.36
CA ASP A 152 -3.79 -1.28 -12.50
C ASP A 152 -5.26 -1.03 -12.87
N PRO A 153 -5.78 -1.64 -13.96
CA PRO A 153 -7.16 -1.39 -14.42
C PRO A 153 -8.23 -1.74 -13.38
N GLU A 154 -8.02 -2.79 -12.56
CA GLU A 154 -8.94 -3.23 -11.51
C GLU A 154 -8.96 -2.22 -10.35
N LEU A 155 -7.77 -1.71 -9.95
CA LEU A 155 -7.65 -0.65 -8.96
C LEU A 155 -8.36 0.63 -9.44
N LEU A 156 -8.11 1.06 -10.67
CA LEU A 156 -8.73 2.27 -11.23
C LEU A 156 -10.25 2.17 -11.32
N GLU A 157 -10.78 1.01 -11.71
CA GLU A 157 -12.22 0.78 -11.75
C GLU A 157 -12.82 0.77 -10.33
N THR A 158 -12.15 0.14 -9.36
CA THR A 158 -12.55 0.17 -7.96
C THR A 158 -12.64 1.60 -7.44
N LEU A 159 -11.62 2.43 -7.69
CA LEU A 159 -11.65 3.84 -7.30
C LEU A 159 -12.79 4.59 -7.95
N ARG A 160 -13.02 4.39 -9.26
CA ARG A 160 -14.12 5.02 -9.99
C ARG A 160 -15.47 4.67 -9.36
N LEU A 161 -15.70 3.40 -9.03
CA LEU A 161 -16.96 2.95 -8.43
C LEU A 161 -17.18 3.52 -7.02
N LEU A 162 -16.11 3.64 -6.22
CA LEU A 162 -16.20 4.14 -4.84
C LEU A 162 -16.30 5.66 -4.73
N THR A 163 -15.87 6.40 -5.76
CA THR A 163 -15.85 7.87 -5.77
C THR A 163 -16.95 8.51 -6.63
N THR A 164 -17.65 7.73 -7.45
CA THR A 164 -18.83 8.23 -8.20
C THR A 164 -20.01 8.41 -7.23
N LYS A 165 -20.47 9.65 -7.11
CA LYS A 165 -21.70 10.00 -6.37
C LYS A 165 -22.92 9.87 -7.26
#